data_cdec6350d6723152bf2c81ef2e3fd87b
#
_entry.id   cdec6350d6723152bf2c81ef2e3fd87b
#
_cell.length_a   1.000
_cell.length_b   1.000
_cell.length_c   1.000
_cell.angle_alpha   90.00
_cell.angle_beta   90.00
_cell.angle_gamma   90.00
#
_symmetry.space_group_name_H-M   'P 1'
#
loop_
_entity.id
_entity.type
_entity.pdbx_description
1 polymer ?
#
loop_
_entity_poly.entity_id
_entity_poly.type
_entity_poly.pdbx_seq_one_letter_code
_entity_poly.pdbx_strand_id
1 'polypeptide(L)'
;FGVNVLMYSNAMSAISEEVVEAAHLDGATGLKEFWFITLPSIYPTLVTFLITALAGMFLNQYNLYSFFGSGEHFGLQTYGLYFYVQTLAADGSRAEYSQISAIGLWLTFIALPLTYGVKFLLEKLGPSED
;
A
#
# COMPACT_ATOMS: atom_id res chain seq x y z
N PHE A 1 -2.26 -11.61 -0.54
CA PHE A 1 -0.87 -11.96 -0.15
C PHE A 1 -0.05 -12.32 -1.40
N GLY A 2 -0.57 -13.18 -2.30
CA GLY A 2 0.16 -13.71 -3.45
C GLY A 2 0.64 -12.67 -4.46
N VAL A 3 -0.17 -11.67 -4.78
CA VAL A 3 0.19 -10.63 -5.76
C VAL A 3 1.44 -9.85 -5.34
N ASN A 4 1.51 -9.44 -4.07
CA ASN A 4 2.65 -8.69 -3.56
C ASN A 4 3.94 -9.54 -3.59
N VAL A 5 3.85 -10.82 -3.24
CA VAL A 5 5.00 -11.75 -3.30
C VAL A 5 5.50 -11.88 -4.73
N LEU A 6 4.61 -12.06 -5.70
CA LEU A 6 4.99 -12.15 -7.12
C LEU A 6 5.66 -10.87 -7.64
N MET A 7 5.16 -9.72 -7.25
CA MET A 7 5.70 -8.42 -7.67
C MET A 7 7.11 -8.19 -7.09
N TYR A 8 7.32 -8.46 -5.80
CA TYR A 8 8.66 -8.35 -5.21
C TYR A 8 9.62 -9.40 -5.78
N SER A 9 9.16 -10.62 -6.01
CA SER A 9 9.96 -11.65 -6.65
C SER A 9 10.40 -11.24 -8.04
N ASN A 10 9.49 -10.67 -8.84
CA ASN A 10 9.83 -10.16 -10.17
C ASN A 10 10.83 -8.98 -10.10
N ALA A 11 10.66 -8.06 -9.15
CA ALA A 11 11.58 -6.96 -8.98
C ALA A 11 12.99 -7.44 -8.58
N MET A 12 13.09 -8.46 -7.72
CA MET A 12 14.37 -9.08 -7.37
C MET A 12 14.99 -9.82 -8.55
N SER A 13 14.20 -10.54 -9.34
CA SER A 13 14.68 -11.26 -10.53
C SER A 13 15.10 -10.33 -11.68
N ALA A 14 14.72 -9.07 -11.65
CA ALA A 14 15.16 -8.08 -12.63
C ALA A 14 16.58 -7.55 -12.37
N ILE A 15 17.17 -7.85 -11.21
CA ILE A 15 18.57 -7.49 -10.91
C ILE A 15 19.47 -8.37 -11.77
N SER A 16 20.38 -7.74 -12.52
CA SER A 16 21.27 -8.48 -13.43
C SER A 16 22.26 -9.36 -12.66
N GLU A 17 22.50 -10.55 -13.17
CA GLU A 17 23.48 -11.49 -12.60
C GLU A 17 24.88 -10.86 -12.51
N GLU A 18 25.26 -10.01 -13.47
CA GLU A 18 26.54 -9.30 -13.50
C GLU A 18 26.75 -8.42 -12.27
N VAL A 19 25.68 -7.74 -11.80
CA VAL A 19 25.74 -6.89 -10.59
C VAL A 19 25.91 -7.77 -9.34
N VAL A 20 25.23 -8.91 -9.29
CA VAL A 20 25.33 -9.85 -8.18
C VAL A 20 26.71 -10.50 -8.15
N GLU A 21 27.25 -10.92 -9.29
CA GLU A 21 28.58 -11.50 -9.38
C GLU A 21 29.67 -10.49 -8.99
N ALA A 22 29.58 -9.23 -9.46
CA ALA A 22 30.51 -8.18 -9.07
C ALA A 22 30.49 -7.97 -7.56
N ALA A 23 29.32 -7.95 -6.95
CA ALA A 23 29.19 -7.82 -5.52
C ALA A 23 29.80 -9.00 -4.73
N HIS A 24 29.66 -10.20 -5.24
CA HIS A 24 30.27 -11.38 -4.63
C HIS A 24 31.80 -11.29 -4.69
N LEU A 25 32.38 -10.75 -5.78
CA LEU A 25 33.81 -10.51 -5.89
C LEU A 25 34.29 -9.48 -4.86
N ASP A 26 33.45 -8.46 -4.55
CA ASP A 26 33.73 -7.47 -3.52
C ASP A 26 33.46 -7.98 -2.09
N GLY A 27 33.08 -9.26 -1.93
CA GLY A 27 32.80 -9.88 -0.64
C GLY A 27 31.45 -9.52 -0.03
N ALA A 28 30.53 -8.98 -0.83
CA ALA A 28 29.15 -8.73 -0.41
C ALA A 28 28.32 -10.00 -0.64
N THR A 29 28.18 -10.82 0.40
CA THR A 29 27.39 -12.06 0.35
C THR A 29 26.27 -12.04 1.39
N GLY A 30 25.16 -12.70 1.11
CA GLY A 30 24.05 -12.89 2.03
C GLY A 30 23.41 -11.57 2.48
N LEU A 31 23.49 -11.24 3.77
CA LEU A 31 22.86 -10.02 4.31
C LEU A 31 23.47 -8.73 3.75
N LYS A 32 24.75 -8.72 3.42
CA LYS A 32 25.39 -7.54 2.81
C LYS A 32 24.87 -7.31 1.39
N GLU A 33 24.76 -8.37 0.60
CA GLU A 33 24.16 -8.32 -0.74
C GLU A 33 22.72 -7.81 -0.67
N PHE A 34 21.93 -8.31 0.29
CA PHE A 34 20.56 -7.86 0.47
C PHE A 34 20.47 -6.34 0.76
N TRP A 35 21.27 -5.82 1.70
CA TRP A 35 21.20 -4.42 2.11
C TRP A 35 21.78 -3.45 1.09
N PHE A 36 22.85 -3.82 0.40
CA PHE A 36 23.59 -2.88 -0.48
C PHE A 36 23.20 -3.01 -1.96
N ILE A 37 22.61 -4.13 -2.37
CA ILE A 37 22.27 -4.37 -3.78
C ILE A 37 20.78 -4.63 -3.95
N THR A 38 20.26 -5.65 -3.29
CA THR A 38 18.85 -6.05 -3.49
C THR A 38 17.89 -4.97 -3.06
N LEU A 39 18.03 -4.44 -1.85
CA LEU A 39 17.11 -3.46 -1.29
C LEU A 39 17.11 -2.13 -2.07
N PRO A 40 18.26 -1.52 -2.42
CA PRO A 40 18.27 -0.34 -3.27
C PRO A 40 17.68 -0.59 -4.66
N SER A 41 17.95 -1.74 -5.27
CA SER A 41 17.46 -2.07 -6.61
C SER A 41 15.94 -2.25 -6.65
N ILE A 42 15.33 -2.80 -5.60
CA ILE A 42 13.87 -2.95 -5.52
C ILE A 42 13.16 -1.76 -4.86
N TYR A 43 13.92 -0.73 -4.45
CA TYR A 43 13.38 0.43 -3.73
C TYR A 43 12.22 1.13 -4.47
N PRO A 44 12.28 1.39 -5.80
CA PRO A 44 11.18 2.01 -6.53
C PRO A 44 9.90 1.17 -6.45
N THR A 45 10.01 -0.15 -6.54
CA THR A 45 8.89 -1.08 -6.39
C THR A 45 8.31 -1.04 -4.97
N LEU A 46 9.18 -1.03 -3.97
CA LEU A 46 8.78 -0.93 -2.56
C LEU A 46 8.03 0.37 -2.28
N VAL A 47 8.53 1.51 -2.77
CA VAL A 47 7.88 2.82 -2.66
C VAL A 47 6.50 2.81 -3.30
N THR A 48 6.37 2.25 -4.51
CA THR A 48 5.10 2.15 -5.23
C THR A 48 4.06 1.37 -4.44
N PHE A 49 4.43 0.22 -3.86
CA PHE A 49 3.53 -0.59 -3.04
C PHE A 49 3.17 0.09 -1.72
N LEU A 50 4.13 0.76 -1.09
CA LEU A 50 3.87 1.49 0.16
C LEU A 50 2.88 2.64 -0.07
N ILE A 51 3.05 3.40 -1.15
CA ILE A 51 2.15 4.48 -1.53
C ILE A 51 0.74 3.93 -1.83
N THR A 52 0.65 2.82 -2.57
CA THR A 52 -0.62 2.17 -2.90
C THR A 52 -1.32 1.65 -1.64
N ALA A 53 -0.58 1.03 -0.72
CA ALA A 53 -1.11 0.55 0.55
C ALA A 53 -1.62 1.71 1.42
N LEU A 54 -0.89 2.82 1.46
CA LEU A 54 -1.28 4.02 2.19
C LEU A 54 -2.54 4.67 1.61
N ALA A 55 -2.61 4.78 0.28
CA ALA A 55 -3.78 5.33 -0.39
C ALA A 55 -5.06 4.50 -0.13
N GLY A 56 -4.92 3.16 -0.07
CA GLY A 56 -6.02 2.24 0.23
C GLY A 56 -6.33 2.05 1.72
N MET A 57 -5.51 2.56 2.63
CA MET A 57 -5.59 2.25 4.05
C MET A 57 -6.93 2.63 4.67
N PHE A 58 -7.48 3.78 4.31
CA PHE A 58 -8.73 4.28 4.88
C PHE A 58 -9.98 3.58 4.34
N LEU A 59 -9.95 3.08 3.11
CA LEU A 59 -11.08 2.44 2.45
C LEU A 59 -11.07 0.91 2.60
N ASN A 60 -9.99 0.35 3.09
CA ASN A 60 -9.86 -1.10 3.23
C ASN A 60 -10.63 -1.60 4.46
N GLN A 61 -11.59 -2.47 4.22
CA GLN A 61 -12.34 -3.15 5.28
C GLN A 61 -11.62 -4.37 5.88
N TYR A 62 -10.49 -4.80 5.33
CA TYR A 62 -9.70 -5.96 5.75
C TYR A 62 -10.48 -7.27 5.88
N ASN A 63 -11.49 -7.48 5.02
CA ASN A 63 -12.45 -8.59 5.05
C ASN A 63 -13.29 -8.70 6.35
N LEU A 64 -13.35 -7.66 7.15
CA LEU A 64 -14.11 -7.66 8.40
C LEU A 64 -15.60 -7.93 8.16
N TYR A 65 -16.15 -7.41 7.07
CA TYR A 65 -17.56 -7.70 6.71
C TYR A 65 -17.82 -9.19 6.47
N SER A 66 -16.88 -9.89 5.83
CA SER A 66 -17.01 -11.32 5.57
C SER A 66 -16.95 -12.17 6.85
N PHE A 67 -16.26 -11.71 7.88
CA PHE A 67 -16.13 -12.40 9.15
C PHE A 67 -17.27 -12.06 10.13
N PHE A 68 -17.66 -10.80 10.18
CA PHE A 68 -18.53 -10.29 11.23
C PHE A 68 -19.91 -9.80 10.72
N GLY A 69 -20.08 -9.65 9.40
CA GLY A 69 -21.30 -9.10 8.81
C GLY A 69 -21.45 -7.60 9.06
N SER A 70 -22.70 -7.13 9.01
CA SER A 70 -23.06 -5.72 9.23
C SER A 70 -23.28 -5.35 10.71
N GLY A 71 -23.09 -6.28 11.63
CA GLY A 71 -23.32 -6.06 13.06
C GLY A 71 -22.33 -5.10 13.70
N GLU A 72 -22.77 -4.45 14.79
CA GLU A 72 -21.87 -3.66 15.62
C GLU A 72 -20.94 -4.59 16.40
N HIS A 73 -19.66 -4.56 16.04
CA HIS A 73 -18.64 -5.31 16.76
C HIS A 73 -17.78 -4.36 17.58
N PHE A 74 -17.83 -4.52 18.88
CA PHE A 74 -17.12 -3.69 19.85
C PHE A 74 -15.62 -3.54 19.49
N GLY A 75 -15.24 -2.31 19.11
CA GLY A 75 -13.83 -1.94 18.93
C GLY A 75 -13.15 -2.35 17.61
N LEU A 76 -13.86 -3.05 16.71
CA LEU A 76 -13.30 -3.49 15.43
C LEU A 76 -13.84 -2.72 14.20
N GLN A 77 -14.54 -1.62 14.41
CA GLN A 77 -15.02 -0.80 13.32
C GLN A 77 -13.86 -0.02 12.67
N THR A 78 -13.50 -0.43 11.45
CA THR A 78 -12.66 0.40 10.59
C THR A 78 -13.55 1.36 9.79
N TYR A 79 -12.96 2.47 9.36
CA TYR A 79 -13.67 3.41 8.50
C TYR A 79 -14.11 2.76 7.17
N GLY A 80 -13.25 1.89 6.60
CA GLY A 80 -13.58 1.13 5.40
C GLY A 80 -14.77 0.19 5.59
N LEU A 81 -14.89 -0.47 6.75
CA LEU A 81 -16.04 -1.29 7.07
C LEU A 81 -17.31 -0.44 7.21
N TYR A 82 -17.24 0.69 7.92
CA TYR A 82 -18.37 1.61 8.05
C TYR A 82 -18.88 2.08 6.68
N PHE A 83 -17.96 2.58 5.84
CA PHE A 83 -18.28 3.04 4.48
C PHE A 83 -18.91 1.93 3.63
N TYR A 84 -18.38 0.73 3.70
CA TYR A 84 -18.88 -0.44 2.98
C TYR A 84 -20.30 -0.84 3.43
N VAL A 85 -20.53 -0.92 4.74
CA VAL A 85 -21.85 -1.25 5.29
C VAL A 85 -22.88 -0.19 4.92
N GLN A 86 -22.56 1.09 5.00
CA GLN A 86 -23.44 2.18 4.58
C GLN A 86 -23.78 2.10 3.09
N THR A 87 -22.80 1.75 2.27
CA THR A 87 -23.03 1.58 0.83
C THR A 87 -23.95 0.42 0.51
N LEU A 88 -23.88 -0.67 1.27
CA LEU A 88 -24.79 -1.83 1.13
C LEU A 88 -26.18 -1.56 1.69
N ALA A 89 -26.28 -0.79 2.76
CA ALA A 89 -27.55 -0.46 3.41
C ALA A 89 -28.33 0.63 2.68
N ALA A 90 -27.70 1.37 1.76
CA ALA A 90 -28.36 2.43 0.98
C ALA A 90 -29.49 1.83 0.13
N ASP A 91 -30.72 2.22 0.43
CA ASP A 91 -31.93 1.74 -0.27
C ASP A 91 -32.23 2.51 -1.57
N GLY A 92 -31.33 3.40 -1.99
CA GLY A 92 -31.46 4.25 -3.17
C GLY A 92 -32.03 5.63 -2.88
N SER A 93 -32.17 6.03 -1.61
CA SER A 93 -32.58 7.38 -1.28
C SER A 93 -31.48 8.38 -1.66
N ARG A 94 -31.91 9.54 -2.19
CA ARG A 94 -30.98 10.59 -2.63
C ARG A 94 -30.18 11.16 -1.46
N ALA A 95 -30.73 11.15 -0.25
CA ALA A 95 -30.08 11.65 0.96
C ALA A 95 -28.93 10.73 1.41
N GLU A 96 -29.11 9.42 1.35
CA GLU A 96 -28.10 8.43 1.72
C GLU A 96 -26.91 8.46 0.77
N TYR A 97 -27.15 8.49 -0.55
CA TYR A 97 -26.07 8.63 -1.52
C TYR A 97 -25.30 9.94 -1.36
N SER A 98 -25.98 11.04 -1.00
CA SER A 98 -25.30 12.31 -0.73
C SER A 98 -24.36 12.22 0.47
N GLN A 99 -24.78 11.54 1.54
CA GLN A 99 -23.93 11.34 2.73
C GLN A 99 -22.71 10.46 2.41
N ILE A 100 -22.92 9.34 1.73
CA ILE A 100 -21.85 8.42 1.33
C ILE A 100 -20.85 9.14 0.43
N SER A 101 -21.32 9.92 -0.52
CA SER A 101 -20.47 10.71 -1.41
C SER A 101 -19.67 11.78 -0.66
N ALA A 102 -20.29 12.48 0.29
CA ALA A 102 -19.62 13.46 1.12
C ALA A 102 -18.49 12.83 1.97
N ILE A 103 -18.76 11.67 2.54
CA ILE A 103 -17.79 10.88 3.30
C ILE A 103 -16.59 10.49 2.42
N GLY A 104 -16.85 10.00 1.20
CA GLY A 104 -15.81 9.64 0.23
C GLY A 104 -14.95 10.84 -0.19
N LEU A 105 -15.57 12.00 -0.42
CA LEU A 105 -14.85 13.24 -0.73
C LEU A 105 -13.95 13.70 0.42
N TRP A 106 -14.46 13.68 1.65
CA TRP A 106 -13.66 14.02 2.84
C TRP A 106 -12.44 13.12 2.99
N LEU A 107 -12.62 11.81 2.79
CA LEU A 107 -11.50 10.87 2.81
C LEU A 107 -10.46 11.18 1.74
N THR A 108 -10.91 11.45 0.53
CA THR A 108 -10.00 11.80 -0.56
C THR A 108 -9.20 13.07 -0.22
N PHE A 109 -9.85 14.05 0.41
CA PHE A 109 -9.20 15.30 0.83
C PHE A 109 -8.12 15.09 1.88
N ILE A 110 -8.26 14.07 2.73
CA ILE A 110 -7.26 13.68 3.73
C ILE A 110 -6.19 12.76 3.13
N ALA A 111 -6.61 11.75 2.36
CA ALA A 111 -5.73 10.74 1.81
C ALA A 111 -4.76 11.29 0.75
N LEU A 112 -5.20 12.24 -0.10
CA LEU A 112 -4.37 12.84 -1.14
C LEU A 112 -3.12 13.54 -0.57
N PRO A 113 -3.23 14.54 0.32
CA PRO A 113 -2.05 15.23 0.83
C PRO A 113 -1.16 14.30 1.66
N LEU A 114 -1.75 13.34 2.39
CA LEU A 114 -0.98 12.35 3.13
C LEU A 114 -0.15 11.46 2.19
N THR A 115 -0.79 10.95 1.14
CA THR A 115 -0.14 10.08 0.15
C THR A 115 0.96 10.81 -0.60
N TYR A 116 0.71 12.05 -1.06
CA TYR A 116 1.72 12.87 -1.72
C TYR A 116 2.86 13.26 -0.79
N GLY A 117 2.56 13.58 0.46
CA GLY A 117 3.57 13.91 1.47
C GLY A 117 4.51 12.74 1.74
N VAL A 118 3.97 11.55 1.93
CA VAL A 118 4.77 10.33 2.13
C VAL A 118 5.55 9.97 0.87
N LYS A 119 4.94 10.08 -0.31
CA LYS A 119 5.63 9.89 -1.59
C LYS A 119 6.85 10.79 -1.69
N PHE A 120 6.69 12.09 -1.49
CA PHE A 120 7.77 13.06 -1.55
C PHE A 120 8.90 12.77 -0.56
N LEU A 121 8.55 12.36 0.67
CA LEU A 121 9.53 11.97 1.68
C LEU A 121 10.32 10.73 1.28
N LEU A 122 9.65 9.71 0.76
CA LEU A 122 10.27 8.46 0.35
C LEU A 122 11.18 8.66 -0.87
N GLU A 123 10.76 9.44 -1.86
CA GLU A 123 11.58 9.78 -3.03
C GLU A 123 12.81 10.62 -2.65
N LYS A 124 12.66 11.50 -1.66
CA LYS A 124 13.80 12.30 -1.16
C LYS A 124 14.79 11.51 -0.32
N LEU A 125 14.33 10.48 0.39
CA LEU A 125 15.17 9.63 1.25
C LEU A 125 15.70 8.40 0.51
N GLY A 126 15.15 8.10 -0.66
CA GLY A 126 15.57 6.98 -1.48
C GLY A 126 16.92 7.18 -2.15
N PRO A 127 17.53 6.09 -2.64
CA PRO A 127 18.70 6.20 -3.50
C PRO A 127 18.34 7.03 -4.73
N SER A 128 19.17 8.06 -5.04
CA SER A 128 19.02 8.88 -6.22
C SER A 128 19.16 8.01 -7.48
N GLU A 129 18.16 8.05 -8.34
CA GLU A 129 18.27 7.52 -9.70
C GLU A 129 19.11 8.51 -10.53
N ASP A 130 20.45 8.41 -10.42
CA ASP A 130 21.39 9.06 -11.33
C ASP A 130 21.99 8.02 -12.28
#